data_dbc65826bed098c687aecb508d28cb4d
#
_entry.id   dbc65826bed098c687aecb508d28cb4d
#
_cell.length_a   1.000
_cell.length_b   1.000
_cell.length_c   1.000
_cell.angle_alpha   90.00
_cell.angle_beta   90.00
_cell.angle_gamma   90.00
#
_symmetry.space_group_name_H-M   'P 1'
#
loop_
_entity.id
_entity.type
_entity.pdbx_description
1 polymer ?
#
loop_
_entity_poly.entity_id
_entity_poly.type
_entity_poly.pdbx_seq_one_letter_code
_entity_poly.pdbx_strand_id
1 'polypeptide(L)'
;MSEVILAGICLKQDAHEFDGLMAECRALCAACGRTVAAEITQQSESFDRKTAFRSGKLQELAALVKETNAEAIVFANDLSVAAGQRIEETCGVRVIDRTALILDIFSLRSRTRQAKLQVEMARLQYALPRLSDPGEEETHERGGSYRSRGSGEQRSAQIRITYRKRIRQLQKQLAELEKQNWMTENRRSKSELSRVALTGYTNAGKSSLLNAMLRENAREGLQVPEKDMLFATLDTSVRQVSSQGRQFLLYDTVGFVSRLPHTLIDAFHSTLDAARHADLLLHVIDASDPHWEEKARVTEETLQEIGAGSIPRIRVFTKSDLGIHKDLPEGIRVSAKTMQGIPELMNQIADTLYPEEETLICHLPYSAMAFLEESRRTAQIEILEEGEQGLKVRVSGPKVRLIPFHAYREERYEQDSMGKV
;
A
#
# COMPACT_ATOMS: atom_id res chain seq x y z
N MET A 1 -15.47 23.42 -0.59
CA MET A 1 -14.85 22.42 0.28
C MET A 1 -15.70 22.37 1.52
N SER A 2 -16.06 21.19 2.03
CA SER A 2 -16.85 21.07 3.24
C SER A 2 -15.99 21.34 4.47
N GLU A 3 -16.47 22.18 5.36
CA GLU A 3 -15.79 22.48 6.62
C GLU A 3 -16.13 21.44 7.67
N VAL A 4 -15.14 20.98 8.40
CA VAL A 4 -15.30 19.95 9.44
C VAL A 4 -14.57 20.36 10.72
N ILE A 5 -15.05 19.86 11.86
CA ILE A 5 -14.32 19.92 13.11
C ILE A 5 -13.55 18.62 13.29
N LEU A 6 -12.26 18.71 13.59
CA LEU A 6 -11.45 17.56 13.97
C LEU A 6 -11.48 17.37 15.48
N ALA A 7 -12.01 16.24 15.94
CA ALA A 7 -12.15 15.89 17.34
C ALA A 7 -11.27 14.69 17.71
N GLY A 8 -10.70 14.68 18.92
CA GLY A 8 -9.88 13.57 19.37
C GLY A 8 -9.78 13.42 20.88
N ILE A 9 -9.55 12.18 21.34
CA ILE A 9 -9.29 11.86 22.73
C ILE A 9 -7.85 11.40 22.87
N CYS A 10 -7.09 12.15 23.64
CA CYS A 10 -5.73 11.83 24.04
C CYS A 10 -5.76 10.97 25.31
N LEU A 11 -5.39 9.70 25.20
CA LEU A 11 -5.17 8.85 26.38
C LEU A 11 -3.80 9.19 26.98
N LYS A 12 -3.69 9.21 28.31
CA LYS A 12 -2.42 9.53 28.99
C LYS A 12 -1.26 8.62 28.55
N GLN A 13 -1.54 7.35 28.28
CA GLN A 13 -0.56 6.38 27.84
C GLN A 13 -0.08 6.62 26.39
N ASP A 14 -0.91 7.24 25.55
CA ASP A 14 -0.67 7.45 24.12
C ASP A 14 -0.33 8.92 23.81
N ALA A 15 -0.02 9.74 24.81
CA ALA A 15 0.15 11.18 24.66
C ALA A 15 1.23 11.56 23.64
N HIS A 16 2.29 10.77 23.54
CA HIS A 16 3.39 11.00 22.59
C HIS A 16 3.02 10.69 21.13
N GLU A 17 2.04 9.81 20.89
CA GLU A 17 1.56 9.44 19.55
C GLU A 17 0.38 10.32 19.10
N PHE A 18 -0.27 11.01 20.04
CA PHE A 18 -1.53 11.71 19.79
C PHE A 18 -1.41 12.88 18.82
N ASP A 19 -0.34 13.66 18.91
CA ASP A 19 -0.08 14.77 17.99
C ASP A 19 0.12 14.26 16.56
N GLY A 20 0.82 13.13 16.41
CA GLY A 20 0.98 12.43 15.14
C GLY A 20 -0.36 11.95 14.58
N LEU A 21 -1.24 11.37 15.42
CA LEU A 21 -2.58 10.93 15.04
C LEU A 21 -3.46 12.10 14.56
N MET A 22 -3.44 13.24 15.26
CA MET A 22 -4.18 14.44 14.87
C MET A 22 -3.67 15.02 13.55
N ALA A 23 -2.35 15.09 13.38
CA ALA A 23 -1.72 15.54 12.13
C ALA A 23 -2.09 14.60 10.94
N GLU A 24 -2.07 13.28 11.14
CA GLU A 24 -2.51 12.31 10.14
C GLU A 24 -3.99 12.51 9.79
N CYS A 25 -4.88 12.65 10.79
CA CYS A 25 -6.31 12.87 10.54
C CYS A 25 -6.58 14.17 9.80
N ARG A 26 -5.83 15.25 10.07
CA ARG A 26 -5.90 16.50 9.30
C ARG A 26 -5.52 16.28 7.82
N ALA A 27 -4.47 15.52 7.57
CA ALA A 27 -4.06 15.15 6.21
C ALA A 27 -5.09 14.23 5.51
N LEU A 28 -5.74 13.31 6.25
CA LEU A 28 -6.85 12.49 5.73
C LEU A 28 -8.07 13.37 5.36
N CYS A 29 -8.42 14.37 6.17
CA CYS A 29 -9.48 15.34 5.83
C CYS A 29 -9.16 16.06 4.53
N ALA A 30 -7.96 16.59 4.39
CA ALA A 30 -7.50 17.25 3.16
C ALA A 30 -7.54 16.30 1.94
N ALA A 31 -7.18 15.03 2.10
CA ALA A 31 -7.26 14.02 1.05
C ALA A 31 -8.69 13.72 0.57
N CYS A 32 -9.70 13.95 1.44
CA CYS A 32 -11.13 13.91 1.10
C CYS A 32 -11.69 15.24 0.54
N GLY A 33 -10.87 16.28 0.41
CA GLY A 33 -11.33 17.62 0.03
C GLY A 33 -12.12 18.35 1.12
N ARG A 34 -11.88 17.99 2.40
CA ARG A 34 -12.46 18.63 3.58
C ARG A 34 -11.44 19.56 4.23
N THR A 35 -11.90 20.71 4.71
CA THR A 35 -11.09 21.69 5.43
C THR A 35 -11.40 21.62 6.92
N VAL A 36 -10.37 21.46 7.75
CA VAL A 36 -10.54 21.48 9.21
C VAL A 36 -10.67 22.95 9.66
N ALA A 37 -11.88 23.36 10.07
CA ALA A 37 -12.19 24.70 10.54
C ALA A 37 -11.72 24.92 11.99
N ALA A 38 -11.83 23.89 12.83
CA ALA A 38 -11.41 23.92 14.23
C ALA A 38 -11.03 22.52 14.72
N GLU A 39 -10.25 22.48 15.80
CA GLU A 39 -9.86 21.24 16.47
C GLU A 39 -10.30 21.25 17.93
N ILE A 40 -10.75 20.11 18.42
CA ILE A 40 -11.15 19.94 19.82
C ILE A 40 -10.62 18.63 20.35
N THR A 41 -9.92 18.69 21.49
CA THR A 41 -9.31 17.50 22.10
C THR A 41 -9.69 17.39 23.56
N GLN A 42 -9.71 16.15 24.07
CA GLN A 42 -9.90 15.87 25.47
C GLN A 42 -8.84 14.88 25.95
N GLN A 43 -8.16 15.23 27.05
CA GLN A 43 -7.30 14.28 27.75
C GLN A 43 -8.16 13.39 28.66
N SER A 44 -7.88 12.08 28.65
CA SER A 44 -8.58 11.10 29.50
C SER A 44 -7.65 9.97 29.95
N GLU A 45 -7.95 9.35 31.06
CA GLU A 45 -7.24 8.15 31.54
C GLU A 45 -7.71 6.89 30.82
N SER A 46 -8.98 6.88 30.41
CA SER A 46 -9.58 5.77 29.70
C SER A 46 -10.56 6.25 28.64
N PHE A 47 -10.74 5.44 27.61
CA PHE A 47 -11.71 5.70 26.56
C PHE A 47 -13.08 5.16 26.98
N ASP A 48 -14.04 6.06 27.21
CA ASP A 48 -15.43 5.65 27.44
C ASP A 48 -16.09 5.29 26.11
N ARG A 49 -16.34 3.99 25.93
CA ARG A 49 -16.96 3.46 24.70
C ARG A 49 -18.39 3.95 24.47
N LYS A 50 -19.10 4.41 25.53
CA LYS A 50 -20.49 4.87 25.40
C LYS A 50 -20.63 6.33 25.06
N THR A 51 -19.72 7.17 25.57
CA THR A 51 -19.87 8.63 25.47
C THR A 51 -18.76 9.32 24.70
N ALA A 52 -17.61 8.69 24.54
CA ALA A 52 -16.38 9.27 24.01
C ALA A 52 -15.98 10.53 24.79
N PHE A 53 -16.57 11.67 24.51
CA PHE A 53 -16.37 12.90 25.27
C PHE A 53 -17.21 12.97 26.55
N ARG A 54 -16.66 13.60 27.59
CA ARG A 54 -17.43 13.97 28.79
C ARG A 54 -18.49 15.03 28.42
N SER A 55 -19.58 15.08 29.22
CA SER A 55 -20.74 15.95 28.94
C SER A 55 -20.39 17.41 28.65
N GLY A 56 -19.51 18.02 29.45
CA GLY A 56 -19.07 19.40 29.25
C GLY A 56 -18.31 19.58 27.93
N LYS A 57 -17.43 18.63 27.58
CA LYS A 57 -16.68 18.70 26.32
C LYS A 57 -17.57 18.47 25.09
N LEU A 58 -18.61 17.64 25.24
CA LEU A 58 -19.61 17.44 24.22
C LEU A 58 -20.44 18.69 23.95
N GLN A 59 -20.79 19.47 25.01
CA GLN A 59 -21.45 20.77 24.85
C GLN A 59 -20.57 21.82 24.17
N GLU A 60 -19.29 21.84 24.52
CA GLU A 60 -18.27 22.68 23.87
C GLU A 60 -18.17 22.35 22.37
N LEU A 61 -18.13 21.06 22.03
CA LEU A 61 -18.14 20.61 20.63
C LEU A 61 -19.42 21.06 19.90
N ALA A 62 -20.58 20.94 20.53
CA ALA A 62 -21.85 21.40 19.94
C ALA A 62 -21.90 22.94 19.73
N ALA A 63 -21.30 23.70 20.63
CA ALA A 63 -21.15 25.16 20.47
C ALA A 63 -20.22 25.48 19.29
N LEU A 64 -19.07 24.79 19.20
CA LEU A 64 -18.09 24.97 18.15
C LEU A 64 -18.65 24.64 16.75
N VAL A 65 -19.48 23.58 16.63
CA VAL A 65 -20.20 23.25 15.38
C VAL A 65 -21.07 24.40 14.91
N LYS A 66 -21.80 25.05 15.83
CA LYS A 66 -22.67 26.20 15.51
C LYS A 66 -21.87 27.44 15.12
N GLU A 67 -20.76 27.69 15.79
CA GLU A 67 -19.88 28.84 15.53
C GLU A 67 -19.21 28.74 14.16
N THR A 68 -18.71 27.55 13.81
CA THR A 68 -17.97 27.31 12.55
C THR A 68 -18.88 26.95 11.38
N ASN A 69 -20.17 26.69 11.58
CA ASN A 69 -21.08 26.10 10.59
C ASN A 69 -20.52 24.81 9.96
N ALA A 70 -19.80 24.02 10.72
CA ALA A 70 -19.21 22.78 10.21
C ALA A 70 -20.29 21.78 9.76
N GLU A 71 -20.09 21.16 8.60
CA GLU A 71 -21.00 20.18 8.02
C GLU A 71 -20.92 18.80 8.68
N ALA A 72 -19.77 18.49 9.29
CA ALA A 72 -19.53 17.23 9.97
C ALA A 72 -18.43 17.34 11.04
N ILE A 73 -18.39 16.37 11.94
CA ILE A 73 -17.32 16.17 12.90
C ILE A 73 -16.49 14.96 12.43
N VAL A 74 -15.17 15.12 12.29
CA VAL A 74 -14.24 14.02 12.06
C VAL A 74 -13.61 13.65 13.39
N PHE A 75 -13.69 12.37 13.77
CA PHE A 75 -13.13 11.86 15.01
C PHE A 75 -11.84 11.07 14.75
N ALA A 76 -10.73 11.45 15.38
CA ALA A 76 -9.43 10.83 15.16
C ALA A 76 -9.35 9.40 15.74
N ASN A 77 -10.15 9.11 16.78
CA ASN A 77 -10.25 7.78 17.37
C ASN A 77 -11.41 6.99 16.74
N ASP A 78 -11.33 5.67 16.78
CA ASP A 78 -12.47 4.82 16.41
C ASP A 78 -13.58 4.96 17.45
N LEU A 79 -14.80 5.18 16.97
CA LEU A 79 -15.97 5.37 17.82
C LEU A 79 -16.83 4.10 17.84
N SER A 80 -17.39 3.79 19.02
CA SER A 80 -18.51 2.87 19.08
C SER A 80 -19.74 3.49 18.41
N VAL A 81 -20.68 2.65 18.00
CA VAL A 81 -21.93 3.10 17.40
C VAL A 81 -22.69 4.05 18.32
N ALA A 82 -22.81 3.67 19.60
CA ALA A 82 -23.51 4.48 20.60
C ALA A 82 -22.86 5.85 20.83
N ALA A 83 -21.53 5.91 20.91
CA ALA A 83 -20.82 7.18 21.04
C ALA A 83 -21.01 8.09 19.82
N GLY A 84 -20.91 7.53 18.61
CA GLY A 84 -21.13 8.28 17.37
C GLY A 84 -22.53 8.87 17.31
N GLN A 85 -23.58 8.07 17.55
CA GLN A 85 -24.97 8.51 17.57
C GLN A 85 -25.23 9.60 18.63
N ARG A 86 -24.70 9.43 19.84
CA ARG A 86 -24.85 10.43 20.89
C ARG A 86 -24.22 11.78 20.52
N ILE A 87 -23.07 11.76 19.86
CA ILE A 87 -22.42 12.99 19.39
C ILE A 87 -23.28 13.63 18.28
N GLU A 88 -23.75 12.83 17.31
CA GLU A 88 -24.65 13.29 16.24
C GLU A 88 -25.95 13.92 16.78
N GLU A 89 -26.61 13.26 17.73
CA GLU A 89 -27.82 13.77 18.38
C GLU A 89 -27.58 15.10 19.13
N THR A 90 -26.43 15.22 19.79
CA THR A 90 -26.11 16.43 20.57
C THR A 90 -25.67 17.59 19.68
N CYS A 91 -24.89 17.32 18.64
CA CYS A 91 -24.28 18.34 17.79
C CYS A 91 -25.13 18.67 16.55
N GLY A 92 -26.07 17.81 16.16
CA GLY A 92 -26.93 17.99 15.02
C GLY A 92 -26.26 17.85 13.66
N VAL A 93 -25.02 17.32 13.61
CA VAL A 93 -24.25 17.11 12.39
C VAL A 93 -23.68 15.68 12.36
N ARG A 94 -23.38 15.19 11.16
CA ARG A 94 -22.82 13.84 10.98
C ARG A 94 -21.45 13.68 11.64
N VAL A 95 -21.24 12.53 12.24
CA VAL A 95 -19.94 12.12 12.78
C VAL A 95 -19.28 11.10 11.85
N ILE A 96 -18.02 11.33 11.55
CA ILE A 96 -17.19 10.52 10.68
C ILE A 96 -16.00 10.08 11.50
N ASP A 97 -15.92 8.79 11.86
CA ASP A 97 -14.72 8.28 12.50
C ASP A 97 -13.59 8.07 11.49
N ARG A 98 -12.40 7.76 12.00
CA ARG A 98 -11.21 7.59 11.18
C ARG A 98 -11.38 6.48 10.12
N THR A 99 -12.03 5.37 10.46
CA THR A 99 -12.32 4.28 9.53
C THR A 99 -13.24 4.72 8.39
N ALA A 100 -14.31 5.44 8.69
CA ALA A 100 -15.22 6.00 7.68
C ALA A 100 -14.49 7.00 6.76
N LEU A 101 -13.61 7.84 7.32
CA LEU A 101 -12.82 8.80 6.57
C LEU A 101 -11.88 8.10 5.56
N ILE A 102 -11.19 7.05 5.98
CA ILE A 102 -10.33 6.22 5.09
C ILE A 102 -11.16 5.59 3.97
N LEU A 103 -12.33 5.04 4.30
CA LEU A 103 -13.25 4.48 3.29
C LEU A 103 -13.76 5.52 2.30
N ASP A 104 -13.97 6.76 2.74
CA ASP A 104 -14.33 7.87 1.85
C ASP A 104 -13.19 8.19 0.89
N ILE A 105 -11.94 8.24 1.35
CA ILE A 105 -10.76 8.43 0.50
C ILE A 105 -10.65 7.31 -0.52
N PHE A 106 -10.79 6.06 -0.08
CA PHE A 106 -10.72 4.90 -0.96
C PHE A 106 -11.80 4.91 -2.04
N SER A 107 -13.01 5.34 -1.68
CA SER A 107 -14.10 5.51 -2.65
C SER A 107 -13.79 6.55 -3.72
N LEU A 108 -13.16 7.66 -3.34
CA LEU A 108 -12.73 8.71 -4.26
C LEU A 108 -11.56 8.29 -5.16
N ARG A 109 -10.72 7.36 -4.69
CA ARG A 109 -9.49 6.91 -5.37
C ARG A 109 -9.68 5.65 -6.21
N SER A 110 -10.68 4.81 -5.90
CA SER A 110 -10.93 3.56 -6.61
C SER A 110 -11.29 3.80 -8.08
N ARG A 111 -10.41 3.39 -8.99
CA ARG A 111 -10.60 3.54 -10.44
C ARG A 111 -10.95 2.21 -11.08
N THR A 112 -10.28 1.14 -10.69
CA THR A 112 -10.51 -0.19 -11.23
C THR A 112 -11.83 -0.80 -10.73
N ARG A 113 -12.37 -1.74 -11.50
CA ARG A 113 -13.55 -2.50 -11.08
C ARG A 113 -13.30 -3.26 -9.77
N GLN A 114 -12.12 -3.84 -9.63
CA GLN A 114 -11.74 -4.59 -8.44
C GLN A 114 -11.71 -3.70 -7.20
N ALA A 115 -11.01 -2.56 -7.23
CA ALA A 115 -10.97 -1.61 -6.11
C ALA A 115 -12.36 -1.09 -5.74
N LYS A 116 -13.23 -0.80 -6.71
CA LYS A 116 -14.62 -0.38 -6.43
C LYS A 116 -15.42 -1.44 -5.68
N LEU A 117 -15.31 -2.71 -6.08
CA LEU A 117 -15.97 -3.81 -5.39
C LEU A 117 -15.42 -4.02 -3.98
N GLN A 118 -14.11 -3.90 -3.79
CA GLN A 118 -13.47 -3.99 -2.48
C GLN A 118 -13.91 -2.86 -1.55
N VAL A 119 -13.92 -1.62 -2.02
CA VAL A 119 -14.39 -0.46 -1.24
C VAL A 119 -15.88 -0.60 -0.89
N GLU A 120 -16.72 -1.05 -1.82
CA GLU A 120 -18.14 -1.31 -1.55
C GLU A 120 -18.30 -2.38 -0.47
N MET A 121 -17.55 -3.48 -0.56
CA MET A 121 -17.57 -4.55 0.43
C MET A 121 -17.16 -4.05 1.81
N ALA A 122 -16.03 -3.31 1.89
CA ALA A 122 -15.52 -2.74 3.14
C ALA A 122 -16.54 -1.77 3.78
N ARG A 123 -17.19 -0.92 2.99
CA ARG A 123 -18.25 -0.02 3.48
C ARG A 123 -19.44 -0.77 4.06
N LEU A 124 -19.88 -1.85 3.42
CA LEU A 124 -20.98 -2.66 3.92
C LEU A 124 -20.58 -3.41 5.20
N GLN A 125 -19.36 -3.93 5.28
CA GLN A 125 -18.82 -4.58 6.48
C GLN A 125 -18.71 -3.59 7.65
N TYR A 126 -18.23 -2.37 7.38
CA TYR A 126 -18.16 -1.30 8.37
C TYR A 126 -19.55 -0.84 8.85
N ALA A 127 -20.53 -0.76 7.94
CA ALA A 127 -21.89 -0.33 8.26
C ALA A 127 -22.72 -1.42 8.98
N LEU A 128 -22.42 -2.71 8.73
CA LEU A 128 -23.22 -3.84 9.25
C LEU A 128 -23.37 -3.87 10.77
N PRO A 129 -22.32 -3.73 11.60
CA PRO A 129 -22.45 -3.65 13.06
C PRO A 129 -23.14 -2.36 13.52
N ARG A 130 -23.07 -1.29 12.71
CA ARG A 130 -23.72 0.02 12.99
C ARG A 130 -25.21 0.05 12.72
N LEU A 131 -25.76 -1.00 12.13
CA LEU A 131 -27.21 -1.23 11.99
C LEU A 131 -27.81 -1.92 13.23
N SER A 132 -27.06 -2.04 14.35
CA SER A 132 -27.57 -2.59 15.60
C SER A 132 -28.65 -1.72 16.19
N ASP A 133 -29.69 -2.36 16.76
CA ASP A 133 -30.83 -1.64 17.34
C ASP A 133 -30.42 -0.79 18.53
N PRO A 134 -30.98 0.40 18.67
CA PRO A 134 -30.88 1.19 19.91
C PRO A 134 -31.46 0.49 21.14
N GLY A 135 -32.10 -0.68 20.99
CA GLY A 135 -32.83 -1.38 22.01
C GLY A 135 -32.10 -2.50 22.77
N GLU A 136 -30.92 -2.95 22.33
CA GLU A 136 -30.23 -4.05 23.05
C GLU A 136 -29.50 -3.60 24.33
N GLU A 137 -29.23 -2.30 24.51
CA GLU A 137 -28.56 -1.78 25.73
C GLU A 137 -29.52 -1.17 26.78
N GLU A 138 -30.81 -1.01 26.50
CA GLU A 138 -31.79 -0.42 27.43
C GLU A 138 -32.81 -1.41 28.00
N THR A 139 -32.45 -2.64 28.33
CA THR A 139 -33.35 -3.61 28.98
C THR A 139 -33.42 -3.43 30.50
N HIS A 140 -33.31 -2.21 31.03
CA HIS A 140 -33.52 -1.98 32.46
C HIS A 140 -34.37 -0.77 32.87
N GLU A 141 -35.18 -0.18 31.97
CA GLU A 141 -36.21 0.74 32.49
C GLU A 141 -37.55 0.63 31.75
N ARG A 142 -38.59 0.58 32.60
CA ARG A 142 -40.00 0.26 32.36
C ARG A 142 -40.73 1.23 31.44
N GLY A 143 -41.56 0.67 30.56
CA GLY A 143 -42.84 1.28 30.23
C GLY A 143 -42.88 2.22 29.03
N GLY A 144 -43.07 1.72 27.81
CA GLY A 144 -43.44 2.52 26.65
C GLY A 144 -43.91 1.66 25.47
N SER A 145 -45.10 1.94 25.03
CA SER A 145 -45.85 1.53 23.82
C SER A 145 -45.23 0.46 22.88
N TYR A 146 -45.79 -0.71 22.92
CA TYR A 146 -45.48 -1.95 22.19
C TYR A 146 -45.57 -1.87 20.65
N ARG A 147 -46.11 -0.80 20.06
CA ARG A 147 -46.48 -0.72 18.62
C ARG A 147 -45.45 0.03 17.72
N SER A 148 -44.57 0.84 18.25
CA SER A 148 -43.60 1.59 17.41
C SER A 148 -42.21 0.94 17.35
N ARG A 149 -41.84 0.10 18.28
CA ARG A 149 -40.54 -0.63 18.32
C ARG A 149 -40.43 -1.70 17.24
N GLY A 150 -41.47 -2.47 16.95
CA GLY A 150 -41.42 -3.59 16.00
C GLY A 150 -41.17 -3.22 14.53
N SER A 151 -41.50 -2.00 14.11
CA SER A 151 -41.31 -1.58 12.71
C SER A 151 -39.86 -1.15 12.42
N GLY A 152 -39.16 -0.54 13.37
CA GLY A 152 -37.76 -0.18 13.30
C GLY A 152 -36.85 -1.40 13.31
N GLU A 153 -37.09 -2.34 14.23
CA GLU A 153 -36.38 -3.61 14.35
C GLU A 153 -36.50 -4.48 13.11
N GLN A 154 -37.70 -4.59 12.55
CA GLN A 154 -37.91 -5.32 11.29
C GLN A 154 -37.18 -4.68 10.12
N ARG A 155 -37.13 -3.34 10.06
CA ARG A 155 -36.46 -2.61 9.00
C ARG A 155 -34.92 -2.77 9.10
N SER A 156 -34.33 -2.67 10.29
CA SER A 156 -32.90 -2.88 10.50
C SER A 156 -32.50 -4.31 10.22
N ALA A 157 -33.29 -5.31 10.64
CA ALA A 157 -33.09 -6.70 10.30
C ALA A 157 -33.10 -6.97 8.78
N GLN A 158 -34.07 -6.37 8.06
CA GLN A 158 -34.16 -6.47 6.60
C GLN A 158 -32.94 -5.87 5.92
N ILE A 159 -32.45 -4.71 6.39
CA ILE A 159 -31.25 -4.06 5.85
C ILE A 159 -30.02 -4.95 6.10
N ARG A 160 -29.88 -5.54 7.30
CA ARG A 160 -28.78 -6.50 7.62
C ARG A 160 -28.77 -7.70 6.67
N ILE A 161 -29.93 -8.29 6.39
CA ILE A 161 -30.06 -9.41 5.46
C ILE A 161 -29.61 -8.96 4.06
N THR A 162 -30.03 -7.78 3.61
CA THR A 162 -29.67 -7.22 2.31
C THR A 162 -28.16 -6.96 2.22
N TYR A 163 -27.54 -6.38 3.26
CA TYR A 163 -26.09 -6.13 3.29
C TYR A 163 -25.31 -7.43 3.29
N ARG A 164 -25.68 -8.42 4.10
CA ARG A 164 -25.03 -9.75 4.09
C ARG A 164 -25.13 -10.44 2.74
N LYS A 165 -26.28 -10.35 2.07
CA LYS A 165 -26.47 -10.89 0.70
C LYS A 165 -25.55 -10.16 -0.29
N ARG A 166 -25.46 -8.84 -0.20
CA ARG A 166 -24.62 -8.04 -1.08
C ARG A 166 -23.13 -8.33 -0.85
N ILE A 167 -22.67 -8.42 0.40
CA ILE A 167 -21.30 -8.82 0.75
C ILE A 167 -20.94 -10.16 0.11
N ARG A 168 -21.81 -11.19 0.22
CA ARG A 168 -21.57 -12.50 -0.41
C ARG A 168 -21.49 -12.42 -1.94
N GLN A 169 -22.28 -11.57 -2.57
CA GLN A 169 -22.21 -11.35 -4.02
C GLN A 169 -20.89 -10.68 -4.42
N LEU A 170 -20.45 -9.67 -3.65
CA LEU A 170 -19.17 -8.99 -3.89
C LEU A 170 -17.99 -9.93 -3.70
N GLN A 171 -17.99 -10.77 -2.67
CA GLN A 171 -16.97 -11.80 -2.45
C GLN A 171 -16.84 -12.76 -3.65
N LYS A 172 -17.98 -13.22 -4.21
CA LYS A 172 -17.96 -14.07 -5.43
C LYS A 172 -17.36 -13.34 -6.62
N GLN A 173 -17.78 -12.08 -6.84
CA GLN A 173 -17.24 -11.28 -7.96
C GLN A 173 -15.75 -11.01 -7.84
N LEU A 174 -15.26 -10.75 -6.62
CA LEU A 174 -13.84 -10.56 -6.35
C LEU A 174 -13.06 -11.85 -6.60
N ALA A 175 -13.53 -13.00 -6.10
CA ALA A 175 -12.89 -14.29 -6.33
C ALA A 175 -12.81 -14.66 -7.84
N GLU A 176 -13.84 -14.32 -8.63
CA GLU A 176 -13.82 -14.50 -10.08
C GLU A 176 -12.78 -13.60 -10.76
N LEU A 177 -12.67 -12.33 -10.35
CA LEU A 177 -11.66 -11.40 -10.85
C LEU A 177 -10.24 -11.86 -10.47
N GLU A 178 -10.03 -12.30 -9.24
CA GLU A 178 -8.74 -12.84 -8.78
C GLU A 178 -8.33 -14.06 -9.60
N LYS A 179 -9.25 -14.98 -9.88
CA LYS A 179 -8.97 -16.12 -10.74
C LYS A 179 -8.59 -15.72 -12.17
N GLN A 180 -9.24 -14.69 -12.73
CA GLN A 180 -8.90 -14.15 -14.05
C GLN A 180 -7.52 -13.48 -14.05
N ASN A 181 -7.24 -12.67 -13.01
CA ASN A 181 -5.94 -12.02 -12.82
C ASN A 181 -4.84 -13.07 -12.64
N TRP A 182 -5.07 -14.10 -11.81
CA TRP A 182 -4.13 -15.21 -11.60
C TRP A 182 -3.81 -15.95 -12.90
N MET A 183 -4.81 -16.24 -13.75
CA MET A 183 -4.57 -16.84 -15.07
C MET A 183 -3.74 -15.94 -15.99
N THR A 184 -3.93 -14.63 -15.91
CA THR A 184 -3.18 -13.63 -16.68
C THR A 184 -1.76 -13.47 -16.14
N GLU A 185 -1.61 -13.47 -14.81
CA GLU A 185 -0.31 -13.43 -14.14
C GLU A 185 0.47 -14.74 -14.30
N ASN A 186 -0.16 -15.91 -14.28
CA ASN A 186 0.49 -17.18 -14.60
C ASN A 186 0.95 -17.27 -16.06
N ARG A 187 0.29 -16.58 -16.98
CA ARG A 187 0.84 -16.41 -18.34
C ARG A 187 2.05 -15.44 -18.36
N ARG A 188 2.09 -14.46 -17.46
CA ARG A 188 3.22 -13.53 -17.25
C ARG A 188 4.30 -14.13 -16.36
N SER A 189 3.97 -15.01 -15.42
CA SER A 189 4.94 -15.73 -14.56
C SER A 189 5.74 -16.80 -15.31
N LYS A 190 5.37 -17.10 -16.56
CA LYS A 190 6.29 -17.72 -17.53
C LYS A 190 7.42 -16.77 -17.97
N SER A 191 7.30 -15.46 -17.75
CA SER A 191 8.46 -14.58 -17.69
C SER A 191 9.05 -14.73 -16.30
N GLU A 192 10.20 -15.36 -16.20
CA GLU A 192 11.01 -15.61 -14.99
C GLU A 192 11.53 -14.32 -14.32
N LEU A 193 10.76 -13.21 -14.36
CA LEU A 193 11.15 -11.92 -13.81
C LEU A 193 10.82 -11.87 -12.31
N SER A 194 11.82 -11.54 -11.51
CA SER A 194 11.66 -11.31 -10.08
C SER A 194 10.72 -10.15 -9.79
N ARG A 195 10.00 -10.23 -8.67
CA ARG A 195 8.97 -9.27 -8.25
C ARG A 195 9.48 -8.44 -7.08
N VAL A 196 9.46 -7.13 -7.24
CA VAL A 196 9.85 -6.17 -6.19
C VAL A 196 8.63 -5.34 -5.82
N ALA A 197 8.25 -5.31 -4.55
CA ALA A 197 7.11 -4.50 -4.11
C ALA A 197 7.55 -3.32 -3.24
N LEU A 198 7.05 -2.13 -3.55
CA LEU A 198 7.20 -0.93 -2.75
C LEU A 198 6.22 -1.00 -1.58
N THR A 199 6.71 -1.03 -0.36
CA THR A 199 5.92 -1.04 0.87
C THR A 199 6.33 0.13 1.75
N GLY A 200 5.42 0.65 2.56
CA GLY A 200 5.71 1.77 3.43
C GLY A 200 4.48 2.59 3.75
N TYR A 201 4.63 3.51 4.67
CA TYR A 201 3.55 4.37 5.13
C TYR A 201 2.99 5.24 3.99
N THR A 202 1.74 5.72 4.14
CA THR A 202 1.18 6.69 3.18
C THR A 202 2.05 7.95 3.14
N ASN A 203 2.19 8.51 1.94
CA ASN A 203 3.03 9.67 1.69
C ASN A 203 4.55 9.51 1.98
N ALA A 204 5.02 8.28 2.16
CA ALA A 204 6.46 8.00 2.25
C ALA A 204 7.21 8.15 0.91
N GLY A 205 6.52 8.51 -0.17
CA GLY A 205 7.16 8.74 -1.49
C GLY A 205 7.27 7.51 -2.39
N LYS A 206 6.48 6.44 -2.16
CA LYS A 206 6.50 5.20 -2.98
C LYS A 206 6.29 5.45 -4.47
N SER A 207 5.22 6.14 -4.84
CA SER A 207 4.91 6.42 -6.27
C SER A 207 5.92 7.37 -6.89
N SER A 208 6.47 8.33 -6.13
CA SER A 208 7.54 9.21 -6.60
C SER A 208 8.84 8.43 -6.81
N LEU A 209 9.14 7.48 -5.92
CA LEU A 209 10.29 6.57 -6.07
C LEU A 209 10.14 5.69 -7.32
N LEU A 210 8.96 5.09 -7.52
CA LEU A 210 8.66 4.34 -8.75
C LEU A 210 8.92 5.18 -10.00
N ASN A 211 8.41 6.42 -10.04
CA ASN A 211 8.59 7.30 -11.19
C ASN A 211 10.06 7.70 -11.39
N ALA A 212 10.84 7.88 -10.32
CA ALA A 212 12.27 8.15 -10.41
C ALA A 212 13.01 6.95 -11.02
N MET A 213 12.69 5.72 -10.58
CA MET A 213 13.27 4.50 -11.14
C MET A 213 12.89 4.30 -12.62
N LEU A 214 11.67 4.68 -13.03
CA LEU A 214 11.24 4.65 -14.44
C LEU A 214 11.98 5.69 -15.29
N ARG A 215 12.23 6.90 -14.77
CA ARG A 215 13.02 7.94 -15.44
C ARG A 215 14.46 7.48 -15.66
N GLU A 216 15.07 6.84 -14.67
CA GLU A 216 16.42 6.26 -14.80
C GLU A 216 16.48 5.22 -15.92
N ASN A 217 15.38 4.49 -16.14
CA ASN A 217 15.26 3.50 -17.23
C ASN A 217 14.89 4.09 -18.58
N ALA A 218 14.90 5.43 -18.77
CA ALA A 218 14.46 6.10 -19.99
C ALA A 218 13.05 5.72 -20.49
N ARG A 219 12.15 5.36 -19.58
CA ARG A 219 10.75 4.95 -19.87
C ARG A 219 9.75 6.01 -19.44
N GLU A 220 9.97 7.27 -19.85
CA GLU A 220 9.19 8.43 -19.41
C GLU A 220 7.68 8.35 -19.69
N GLY A 221 7.26 7.67 -20.75
CA GLY A 221 5.84 7.56 -21.13
C GLY A 221 4.95 6.71 -20.20
N LEU A 222 5.51 6.06 -19.17
CA LEU A 222 4.83 5.11 -18.30
C LEU A 222 4.66 5.59 -16.84
N GLN A 223 4.78 6.89 -16.61
CA GLN A 223 4.75 7.48 -15.26
C GLN A 223 3.40 7.26 -14.55
N VAL A 224 3.46 7.07 -13.23
CA VAL A 224 2.30 7.00 -12.36
C VAL A 224 1.99 8.41 -11.84
N PRO A 225 0.70 8.81 -11.71
CA PRO A 225 0.35 10.11 -11.16
C PRO A 225 0.91 10.30 -9.75
N GLU A 226 1.76 11.30 -9.59
CA GLU A 226 2.29 11.71 -8.29
C GLU A 226 1.35 12.72 -7.65
N LYS A 227 1.01 12.51 -6.38
CA LYS A 227 0.27 13.47 -5.57
C LYS A 227 0.81 13.43 -4.15
N ASP A 228 1.14 14.58 -3.62
CA ASP A 228 1.51 14.74 -2.21
C ASP A 228 0.25 14.66 -1.32
N MET A 229 -0.35 13.49 -1.28
CA MET A 229 -1.60 13.21 -0.57
C MET A 229 -1.61 11.77 -0.06
N LEU A 230 -2.25 11.54 1.08
CA LEU A 230 -2.46 10.21 1.62
C LEU A 230 -3.28 9.35 0.64
N PHE A 231 -2.90 8.08 0.50
CA PHE A 231 -3.53 7.11 -0.40
C PHE A 231 -3.61 7.60 -1.86
N ALA A 232 -2.53 8.20 -2.38
CA ALA A 232 -2.45 8.61 -3.78
C ALA A 232 -2.62 7.39 -4.73
N THR A 233 -2.09 6.25 -4.34
CA THR A 233 -2.21 4.95 -5.04
C THR A 233 -3.11 4.01 -4.23
N LEU A 234 -4.20 3.55 -4.83
CA LEU A 234 -5.09 2.51 -4.29
C LEU A 234 -5.04 1.23 -5.14
N ASP A 235 -4.88 1.38 -6.43
CA ASP A 235 -4.75 0.27 -7.37
C ASP A 235 -3.27 -0.07 -7.56
N THR A 236 -2.90 -1.33 -7.42
CA THR A 236 -1.54 -1.79 -7.66
C THR A 236 -1.13 -1.53 -9.10
N SER A 237 -0.06 -0.79 -9.31
CA SER A 237 0.53 -0.59 -10.63
C SER A 237 1.80 -1.41 -10.78
N VAL A 238 1.91 -2.12 -11.91
CA VAL A 238 3.07 -2.97 -12.22
C VAL A 238 3.86 -2.35 -13.35
N ARG A 239 5.17 -2.25 -13.18
CA ARG A 239 6.10 -1.73 -14.19
C ARG A 239 7.32 -2.63 -14.29
N GLN A 240 7.78 -2.84 -15.51
CA GLN A 240 9.04 -3.54 -15.76
C GLN A 240 10.18 -2.53 -15.75
N VAL A 241 11.19 -2.83 -14.96
CA VAL A 241 12.38 -2.00 -14.77
C VAL A 241 13.61 -2.86 -15.07
N SER A 242 14.69 -2.24 -15.53
CA SER A 242 15.97 -2.93 -15.77
C SER A 242 17.10 -2.18 -15.09
N SER A 243 18.07 -2.91 -14.56
CA SER A 243 19.33 -2.39 -14.04
C SER A 243 20.44 -3.33 -14.46
N GLN A 244 21.49 -2.79 -15.05
CA GLN A 244 22.67 -3.58 -15.48
C GLN A 244 22.32 -4.82 -16.33
N GLY A 245 21.34 -4.70 -17.26
CA GLY A 245 20.87 -5.82 -18.09
C GLY A 245 19.92 -6.80 -17.40
N ARG A 246 19.68 -6.65 -16.10
CA ARG A 246 18.77 -7.48 -15.31
C ARG A 246 17.39 -6.83 -15.25
N GLN A 247 16.33 -7.61 -15.46
CA GLN A 247 14.96 -7.12 -15.49
C GLN A 247 14.17 -7.67 -14.31
N PHE A 248 13.34 -6.80 -13.71
CA PHE A 248 12.42 -7.17 -12.64
C PHE A 248 11.11 -6.40 -12.76
N LEU A 249 10.06 -6.90 -12.11
CA LEU A 249 8.77 -6.25 -12.04
C LEU A 249 8.68 -5.44 -10.74
N LEU A 250 8.36 -4.17 -10.86
CA LEU A 250 8.18 -3.27 -9.73
C LEU A 250 6.70 -2.99 -9.51
N TYR A 251 6.23 -3.26 -8.29
CA TYR A 251 4.84 -3.11 -7.87
C TYR A 251 4.73 -1.91 -6.92
N ASP A 252 3.92 -0.90 -7.31
CA ASP A 252 3.50 0.15 -6.38
C ASP A 252 2.27 -0.32 -5.60
N THR A 253 2.35 -0.34 -4.28
CA THR A 253 1.28 -0.81 -3.42
C THR A 253 0.62 0.32 -2.64
N VAL A 254 -0.54 0.04 -2.06
CA VAL A 254 -1.24 0.97 -1.17
C VAL A 254 -0.34 1.31 0.03
N GLY A 255 -0.31 2.59 0.40
CA GLY A 255 0.40 3.02 1.61
C GLY A 255 -0.33 2.61 2.88
N PHE A 256 0.44 2.19 3.87
CA PHE A 256 -0.09 1.88 5.20
C PHE A 256 -0.40 3.15 5.99
N VAL A 257 -1.29 3.04 6.95
CA VAL A 257 -1.60 4.05 7.96
C VAL A 257 -1.65 3.39 9.33
N SER A 258 -1.41 4.18 10.38
CA SER A 258 -1.52 3.68 11.75
C SER A 258 -2.91 3.12 12.01
N ARG A 259 -2.99 2.08 12.85
CA ARG A 259 -4.25 1.50 13.33
C ARG A 259 -5.25 1.21 12.20
N LEU A 260 -4.79 0.58 11.08
CA LEU A 260 -5.67 0.18 9.99
C LEU A 260 -6.62 -0.93 10.50
N PRO A 261 -7.96 -0.77 10.42
CA PRO A 261 -8.87 -1.80 10.87
C PRO A 261 -8.69 -3.11 10.08
N HIS A 262 -8.71 -4.26 10.76
CA HIS A 262 -8.58 -5.59 10.12
C HIS A 262 -9.58 -5.80 8.99
N THR A 263 -10.81 -5.26 9.13
CA THR A 263 -11.83 -5.31 8.07
C THR A 263 -11.40 -4.61 6.79
N LEU A 264 -10.54 -3.59 6.87
CA LEU A 264 -9.95 -2.94 5.70
C LEU A 264 -8.78 -3.74 5.15
N ILE A 265 -7.94 -4.34 5.99
CA ILE A 265 -6.86 -5.23 5.56
C ILE A 265 -7.45 -6.39 4.74
N ASP A 266 -8.50 -7.04 5.25
CA ASP A 266 -9.21 -8.12 4.56
C ASP A 266 -9.81 -7.67 3.22
N ALA A 267 -10.41 -6.47 3.17
CA ALA A 267 -11.02 -5.94 1.97
C ALA A 267 -9.97 -5.60 0.89
N PHE A 268 -8.76 -5.22 1.28
CA PHE A 268 -7.65 -4.86 0.38
C PHE A 268 -6.60 -5.95 0.25
N HIS A 269 -6.91 -7.17 0.67
CA HIS A 269 -6.01 -8.32 0.62
C HIS A 269 -5.34 -8.47 -0.76
N SER A 270 -6.09 -8.32 -1.85
CA SER A 270 -5.53 -8.47 -3.20
C SER A 270 -4.54 -7.36 -3.61
N THR A 271 -4.66 -6.15 -3.07
CA THR A 271 -3.67 -5.08 -3.29
C THR A 271 -2.42 -5.28 -2.44
N LEU A 272 -2.55 -5.95 -1.31
CA LEU A 272 -1.47 -6.35 -0.42
C LEU A 272 -0.82 -7.67 -0.86
N ASP A 273 -1.50 -8.48 -1.68
CA ASP A 273 -0.96 -9.72 -2.25
C ASP A 273 0.31 -9.49 -3.09
N ALA A 274 0.43 -8.33 -3.72
CA ALA A 274 1.66 -7.95 -4.42
C ALA A 274 2.88 -7.95 -3.48
N ALA A 275 2.70 -7.51 -2.23
CA ALA A 275 3.76 -7.57 -1.21
C ALA A 275 4.00 -9.00 -0.73
N ARG A 276 2.95 -9.82 -0.54
CA ARG A 276 3.07 -11.23 -0.09
C ARG A 276 3.79 -12.14 -1.08
N HIS A 277 3.66 -11.86 -2.38
CA HIS A 277 4.23 -12.67 -3.45
C HIS A 277 5.46 -12.01 -4.09
N ALA A 278 6.03 -11.01 -3.44
CA ALA A 278 7.26 -10.38 -3.88
C ALA A 278 8.48 -11.23 -3.49
N ASP A 279 9.52 -11.20 -4.33
CA ASP A 279 10.81 -11.79 -4.05
C ASP A 279 11.68 -10.84 -3.20
N LEU A 280 11.36 -9.53 -3.25
CA LEU A 280 12.05 -8.48 -2.50
C LEU A 280 11.07 -7.35 -2.17
N LEU A 281 11.14 -6.83 -0.94
CA LEU A 281 10.40 -5.66 -0.51
C LEU A 281 11.32 -4.43 -0.44
N LEU A 282 10.86 -3.30 -0.95
CA LEU A 282 11.45 -2.00 -0.68
C LEU A 282 10.64 -1.34 0.44
N HIS A 283 11.20 -1.30 1.64
CA HIS A 283 10.60 -0.61 2.77
C HIS A 283 10.91 0.88 2.67
N VAL A 284 9.95 1.63 2.16
CA VAL A 284 10.07 3.06 1.85
C VAL A 284 9.70 3.89 3.07
N ILE A 285 10.66 4.70 3.55
CA ILE A 285 10.56 5.52 4.76
C ILE A 285 10.89 6.97 4.40
N ASP A 286 10.11 7.93 4.86
CA ASP A 286 10.39 9.35 4.70
C ASP A 286 11.52 9.78 5.64
N ALA A 287 12.68 10.15 5.10
CA ALA A 287 13.86 10.55 5.88
C ALA A 287 13.70 11.86 6.62
N SER A 288 12.76 12.72 6.21
CA SER A 288 12.49 14.03 6.78
C SER A 288 11.43 14.00 7.88
N ASP A 289 10.74 12.87 8.05
CA ASP A 289 9.64 12.75 9.02
C ASP A 289 10.16 12.52 10.45
N PRO A 290 9.81 13.38 11.42
CA PRO A 290 10.23 13.17 12.81
C PRO A 290 9.63 11.92 13.46
N HIS A 291 8.54 11.38 12.94
CA HIS A 291 7.86 10.16 13.41
C HIS A 291 8.17 8.93 12.54
N TRP A 292 9.30 8.91 11.85
CA TRP A 292 9.67 7.85 10.92
C TRP A 292 9.73 6.46 11.60
N GLU A 293 10.19 6.37 12.85
CA GLU A 293 10.31 5.10 13.59
C GLU A 293 8.95 4.45 13.81
N GLU A 294 7.97 5.21 14.28
CA GLU A 294 6.60 4.73 14.48
C GLU A 294 5.98 4.26 13.15
N LYS A 295 6.14 5.06 12.09
CA LYS A 295 5.62 4.72 10.76
C LYS A 295 6.30 3.50 10.15
N ALA A 296 7.60 3.33 10.39
CA ALA A 296 8.34 2.14 9.99
C ALA A 296 7.85 0.91 10.75
N ARG A 297 7.65 1.02 12.08
CA ARG A 297 7.11 -0.06 12.93
C ARG A 297 5.73 -0.50 12.47
N VAL A 298 4.80 0.44 12.24
CA VAL A 298 3.45 0.15 11.72
C VAL A 298 3.53 -0.61 10.39
N THR A 299 4.44 -0.22 9.51
CA THR A 299 4.66 -0.92 8.24
C THR A 299 5.13 -2.35 8.48
N GLU A 300 6.09 -2.57 9.38
CA GLU A 300 6.63 -3.90 9.70
C GLU A 300 5.57 -4.80 10.35
N GLU A 301 4.78 -4.29 11.30
CA GLU A 301 3.66 -4.99 11.93
C GLU A 301 2.63 -5.43 10.87
N THR A 302 2.23 -4.52 9.99
CA THR A 302 1.29 -4.85 8.91
C THR A 302 1.85 -5.90 7.94
N LEU A 303 3.14 -5.82 7.60
CA LEU A 303 3.79 -6.83 6.76
C LEU A 303 3.81 -8.22 7.44
N GLN A 304 3.96 -8.28 8.77
CA GLN A 304 3.84 -9.53 9.53
C GLN A 304 2.42 -10.07 9.51
N GLU A 305 1.41 -9.22 9.75
CA GLU A 305 -0.01 -9.60 9.74
C GLU A 305 -0.45 -10.18 8.39
N ILE A 306 0.02 -9.61 7.28
CA ILE A 306 -0.30 -10.14 5.94
C ILE A 306 0.56 -11.35 5.54
N GLY A 307 1.50 -11.80 6.37
CA GLY A 307 2.37 -12.96 6.10
C GLY A 307 3.56 -12.65 5.17
N ALA A 308 3.95 -11.39 5.02
CA ALA A 308 5.11 -10.93 4.24
C ALA A 308 6.36 -10.70 5.09
N GLY A 309 6.32 -11.01 6.38
CA GLY A 309 7.39 -10.72 7.34
C GLY A 309 8.73 -11.41 7.06
N SER A 310 8.72 -12.57 6.38
CA SER A 310 9.94 -13.34 6.05
C SER A 310 10.60 -12.93 4.72
N ILE A 311 9.96 -12.09 3.93
CA ILE A 311 10.48 -11.66 2.63
C ILE A 311 11.69 -10.73 2.83
N PRO A 312 12.80 -10.94 2.09
CA PRO A 312 13.95 -10.03 2.12
C PRO A 312 13.53 -8.58 1.86
N ARG A 313 14.15 -7.63 2.57
CA ARG A 313 13.80 -6.23 2.41
C ARG A 313 14.99 -5.31 2.39
N ILE A 314 14.91 -4.25 1.57
CA ILE A 314 15.84 -3.13 1.53
C ILE A 314 15.12 -1.92 2.15
N ARG A 315 15.75 -1.27 3.16
CA ARG A 315 15.26 0.01 3.70
C ARG A 315 15.68 1.15 2.78
N VAL A 316 14.69 1.92 2.33
CA VAL A 316 14.88 3.04 1.40
C VAL A 316 14.38 4.33 2.07
N PHE A 317 15.30 5.23 2.39
CA PHE A 317 15.02 6.52 3.00
C PHE A 317 14.83 7.56 1.90
N THR A 318 13.58 7.95 1.66
CA THR A 318 13.18 8.91 0.62
C THR A 318 13.23 10.35 1.13
N LYS A 319 13.03 11.31 0.22
CA LYS A 319 12.99 12.76 0.49
C LYS A 319 14.27 13.27 1.17
N SER A 320 15.41 12.67 0.88
CA SER A 320 16.71 13.07 1.44
C SER A 320 17.11 14.52 1.12
N ASP A 321 16.47 15.13 0.14
CA ASP A 321 16.61 16.54 -0.24
C ASP A 321 15.95 17.54 0.74
N LEU A 322 14.99 17.08 1.55
CA LEU A 322 14.30 17.91 2.55
C LEU A 322 15.01 17.93 3.93
N GLY A 323 16.04 17.12 4.09
CA GLY A 323 16.75 16.91 5.33
C GLY A 323 16.73 15.45 5.76
N ILE A 324 17.69 15.08 6.57
CA ILE A 324 17.87 13.72 7.06
C ILE A 324 17.83 13.73 8.57
N HIS A 325 16.95 12.96 9.17
CA HIS A 325 16.95 12.76 10.61
C HIS A 325 18.26 12.11 11.08
N LYS A 326 18.83 12.55 12.21
CA LYS A 326 20.17 12.14 12.64
C LYS A 326 20.28 10.67 13.02
N ASP A 327 19.16 10.07 13.45
CA ASP A 327 19.09 8.71 14.02
C ASP A 327 18.59 7.66 13.04
N LEU A 328 18.70 7.91 11.71
CA LEU A 328 18.32 6.92 10.70
C LEU A 328 19.28 5.71 10.72
N PRO A 329 18.74 4.48 10.76
CA PRO A 329 19.55 3.28 10.69
C PRO A 329 20.17 3.08 9.30
N GLU A 330 20.91 1.99 9.13
CA GLU A 330 21.48 1.61 7.84
C GLU A 330 20.40 1.40 6.77
N GLY A 331 20.63 1.95 5.58
CA GLY A 331 19.74 1.88 4.43
C GLY A 331 20.13 2.86 3.34
N ILE A 332 19.49 2.74 2.18
CA ILE A 332 19.78 3.60 1.02
C ILE A 332 19.00 4.89 1.12
N ARG A 333 19.70 6.00 0.98
CA ARG A 333 19.12 7.35 0.98
C ARG A 333 18.90 7.81 -0.44
N VAL A 334 17.66 8.20 -0.76
CA VAL A 334 17.27 8.59 -2.12
C VAL A 334 16.45 9.88 -2.14
N SER A 335 16.55 10.61 -3.21
CA SER A 335 15.62 11.69 -3.55
C SER A 335 15.05 11.47 -4.95
N ALA A 336 13.76 11.24 -5.03
CA ALA A 336 13.05 11.14 -6.31
C ALA A 336 13.05 12.47 -7.09
N LYS A 337 13.22 13.59 -6.37
CA LYS A 337 13.27 14.94 -6.97
C LYS A 337 14.61 15.24 -7.62
N THR A 338 15.72 14.91 -6.93
CA THR A 338 17.07 15.19 -7.41
C THR A 338 17.72 13.99 -8.13
N MET A 339 17.05 12.82 -8.13
CA MET A 339 17.56 11.55 -8.66
C MET A 339 18.75 10.96 -7.86
N GLN A 340 19.13 11.57 -6.76
CA GLN A 340 20.23 11.12 -5.92
C GLN A 340 19.92 9.73 -5.31
N GLY A 341 20.89 8.82 -5.33
CA GLY A 341 20.80 7.47 -4.77
C GLY A 341 19.92 6.49 -5.58
N ILE A 342 19.25 6.94 -6.66
CA ILE A 342 18.39 6.06 -7.49
C ILE A 342 19.22 4.99 -8.22
N PRO A 343 20.34 5.31 -8.90
CA PRO A 343 21.17 4.29 -9.54
C PRO A 343 21.72 3.26 -8.54
N GLU A 344 22.15 3.71 -7.37
CA GLU A 344 22.66 2.84 -6.29
C GLU A 344 21.58 1.87 -5.80
N LEU A 345 20.36 2.38 -5.56
CA LEU A 345 19.21 1.55 -5.19
C LEU A 345 18.91 0.49 -6.26
N MET A 346 18.90 0.90 -7.52
CA MET A 346 18.65 0.00 -8.65
C MET A 346 19.68 -1.14 -8.71
N ASN A 347 20.95 -0.81 -8.50
CA ASN A 347 22.02 -1.79 -8.48
C ASN A 347 21.87 -2.74 -7.28
N GLN A 348 21.60 -2.23 -6.08
CA GLN A 348 21.41 -3.07 -4.89
C GLN A 348 20.20 -3.99 -5.02
N ILE A 349 19.11 -3.56 -5.66
CA ILE A 349 17.97 -4.43 -5.97
C ILE A 349 18.42 -5.57 -6.87
N ALA A 350 19.15 -5.26 -7.95
CA ALA A 350 19.64 -6.26 -8.88
C ALA A 350 20.60 -7.26 -8.20
N ASP A 351 21.52 -6.79 -7.38
CA ASP A 351 22.47 -7.64 -6.63
C ASP A 351 21.76 -8.54 -5.60
N THR A 352 20.69 -8.02 -4.96
CA THR A 352 19.92 -8.79 -3.98
C THR A 352 19.07 -9.87 -4.65
N LEU A 353 18.46 -9.56 -5.79
CA LEU A 353 17.62 -10.51 -6.54
C LEU A 353 18.43 -11.59 -7.25
N TYR A 354 19.65 -11.27 -7.65
CA TYR A 354 20.49 -12.13 -8.47
C TYR A 354 21.91 -12.29 -7.85
N PRO A 355 22.02 -12.86 -6.63
CA PRO A 355 23.28 -12.93 -5.91
C PRO A 355 24.30 -13.86 -6.57
N GLU A 356 23.85 -14.85 -7.35
CA GLU A 356 24.72 -15.78 -8.07
C GLU A 356 24.88 -15.32 -9.52
N GLU A 357 25.90 -14.50 -9.77
CA GLU A 357 26.32 -14.17 -11.13
C GLU A 357 27.39 -15.13 -11.62
N GLU A 358 27.25 -15.50 -12.86
CA GLU A 358 28.26 -16.21 -13.60
C GLU A 358 28.66 -15.37 -14.82
N THR A 359 29.94 -15.40 -15.16
CA THR A 359 30.47 -14.85 -16.40
C THR A 359 31.04 -15.96 -17.22
N LEU A 360 30.52 -16.14 -18.43
CA LEU A 360 30.98 -17.15 -19.37
C LEU A 360 31.60 -16.49 -20.60
N ILE A 361 32.65 -17.05 -21.11
CA ILE A 361 33.15 -16.77 -22.44
C ILE A 361 32.64 -17.89 -23.35
N CYS A 362 31.90 -17.50 -24.39
CA CYS A 362 31.22 -18.45 -25.26
C CYS A 362 31.56 -18.17 -26.73
N HIS A 363 31.67 -19.26 -27.50
CA HIS A 363 31.73 -19.20 -28.95
C HIS A 363 30.35 -19.56 -29.52
N LEU A 364 29.64 -18.57 -30.05
CA LEU A 364 28.31 -18.76 -30.64
C LEU A 364 28.42 -18.80 -32.17
N PRO A 365 27.97 -19.88 -32.79
CA PRO A 365 27.88 -19.93 -34.25
C PRO A 365 26.81 -18.96 -34.76
N TYR A 366 26.95 -18.49 -35.99
CA TYR A 366 25.97 -17.57 -36.59
C TYR A 366 24.54 -18.12 -36.64
N SER A 367 24.35 -19.43 -36.61
CA SER A 367 23.04 -20.08 -36.48
C SER A 367 22.36 -19.80 -35.14
N ALA A 368 23.09 -19.39 -34.09
CA ALA A 368 22.58 -19.05 -32.76
C ALA A 368 22.30 -17.55 -32.57
N MET A 369 22.35 -16.71 -33.62
CA MET A 369 22.16 -15.26 -33.50
C MET A 369 20.76 -14.89 -32.97
N ALA A 370 19.70 -15.61 -33.36
CA ALA A 370 18.37 -15.37 -32.84
C ALA A 370 18.29 -15.58 -31.33
N PHE A 371 18.96 -16.64 -30.82
CA PHE A 371 19.10 -16.92 -29.39
C PHE A 371 19.91 -15.79 -28.68
N LEU A 372 20.99 -15.32 -29.30
CA LEU A 372 21.79 -14.22 -28.75
C LEU A 372 20.98 -12.94 -28.60
N GLU A 373 20.21 -12.55 -29.61
CA GLU A 373 19.36 -11.34 -29.57
C GLU A 373 18.23 -11.45 -28.53
N GLU A 374 17.62 -12.62 -28.38
CA GLU A 374 16.63 -12.86 -27.33
C GLU A 374 17.25 -12.76 -25.92
N SER A 375 18.46 -13.30 -25.77
CA SER A 375 19.20 -13.32 -24.50
C SER A 375 19.72 -11.95 -24.05
N ARG A 376 19.85 -10.96 -24.94
CA ARG A 376 20.20 -9.57 -24.59
C ARG A 376 19.21 -8.92 -23.62
N ARG A 377 18.00 -9.44 -23.52
CA ARG A 377 16.99 -8.95 -22.57
C ARG A 377 17.23 -9.41 -21.12
N THR A 378 18.01 -10.47 -20.94
CA THR A 378 18.14 -11.17 -19.65
C THR A 378 19.58 -11.38 -19.19
N ALA A 379 20.56 -11.11 -20.05
CA ALA A 379 21.99 -11.19 -19.76
C ALA A 379 22.74 -10.03 -20.41
N GLN A 380 23.85 -9.64 -19.80
CA GLN A 380 24.80 -8.71 -20.43
C GLN A 380 25.65 -9.48 -21.43
N ILE A 381 25.69 -9.01 -22.67
CA ILE A 381 26.44 -9.64 -23.76
C ILE A 381 27.39 -8.62 -24.36
N GLU A 382 28.67 -8.90 -24.25
CA GLU A 382 29.76 -8.14 -24.86
C GLU A 382 30.40 -9.00 -25.96
N ILE A 383 30.44 -8.49 -27.20
CA ILE A 383 31.11 -9.17 -28.31
C ILE A 383 32.61 -8.87 -28.17
N LEU A 384 33.41 -9.93 -28.00
CA LEU A 384 34.84 -9.83 -27.87
C LEU A 384 35.55 -9.89 -29.23
N GLU A 385 35.12 -10.83 -30.07
CA GLU A 385 35.68 -11.06 -31.39
C GLU A 385 34.63 -11.56 -32.38
N GLU A 386 34.78 -11.19 -33.65
CA GLU A 386 34.00 -11.73 -34.77
C GLU A 386 34.91 -12.61 -35.62
N GLY A 387 34.59 -13.89 -35.73
CA GLY A 387 35.36 -14.87 -36.50
C GLY A 387 34.56 -15.44 -37.68
N GLU A 388 35.22 -16.18 -38.57
CA GLU A 388 34.55 -16.79 -39.74
C GLU A 388 33.45 -17.79 -39.39
N GLN A 389 33.52 -18.43 -38.20
CA GLN A 389 32.59 -19.48 -37.79
C GLN A 389 31.53 -19.00 -36.73
N GLY A 390 31.63 -17.76 -36.26
CA GLY A 390 30.72 -17.22 -35.24
C GLY A 390 31.33 -16.09 -34.42
N LEU A 391 30.67 -15.78 -33.32
CA LEU A 391 31.05 -14.69 -32.39
C LEU A 391 31.65 -15.28 -31.11
N LYS A 392 32.76 -14.69 -30.65
CA LYS A 392 33.26 -14.87 -29.29
C LYS A 392 32.63 -13.77 -28.43
N VAL A 393 31.86 -14.17 -27.44
CA VAL A 393 31.11 -13.25 -26.57
C VAL A 393 31.41 -13.51 -25.12
N ARG A 394 31.45 -12.44 -24.31
CA ARG A 394 31.37 -12.50 -22.85
C ARG A 394 29.91 -12.32 -22.45
N VAL A 395 29.38 -13.31 -21.76
CA VAL A 395 28.00 -13.30 -21.27
C VAL A 395 28.03 -13.30 -19.75
N SER A 396 27.44 -12.26 -19.13
CA SER A 396 27.36 -12.12 -17.67
C SER A 396 25.91 -11.98 -17.25
N GLY A 397 25.52 -12.64 -16.17
CA GLY A 397 24.19 -12.58 -15.64
C GLY A 397 23.88 -13.67 -14.61
N PRO A 398 22.63 -13.76 -14.15
CA PRO A 398 22.20 -14.78 -13.21
C PRO A 398 22.50 -16.19 -13.73
N LYS A 399 23.10 -17.03 -12.90
CA LYS A 399 23.54 -18.39 -13.27
C LYS A 399 22.45 -19.21 -13.96
N VAL A 400 21.21 -19.12 -13.45
CA VAL A 400 20.04 -19.81 -14.03
C VAL A 400 19.78 -19.39 -15.49
N ARG A 401 20.04 -18.12 -15.84
CA ARG A 401 19.86 -17.57 -17.19
C ARG A 401 20.99 -17.95 -18.13
N LEU A 402 22.13 -18.28 -17.58
CA LEU A 402 23.31 -18.67 -18.35
C LEU A 402 23.39 -20.18 -18.65
N ILE A 403 22.49 -21.01 -18.09
CA ILE A 403 22.45 -22.46 -18.35
C ILE A 403 22.47 -22.78 -19.85
N PRO A 404 21.70 -22.13 -20.76
CA PRO A 404 21.75 -22.41 -22.19
C PRO A 404 23.11 -22.05 -22.82
N PHE A 405 23.85 -21.10 -22.27
CA PHE A 405 25.17 -20.67 -22.77
C PHE A 405 26.28 -21.65 -22.43
N HIS A 406 26.08 -22.51 -21.40
CA HIS A 406 27.09 -23.54 -21.06
C HIS A 406 27.34 -24.51 -22.21
N ALA A 407 26.41 -24.67 -23.16
CA ALA A 407 26.62 -25.47 -24.37
C ALA A 407 27.68 -24.87 -25.32
N TYR A 408 27.93 -23.57 -25.20
CA TYR A 408 28.82 -22.77 -26.07
C TYR A 408 30.07 -22.28 -25.33
N ARG A 409 30.35 -22.79 -24.12
CA ARG A 409 31.51 -22.38 -23.30
C ARG A 409 32.81 -22.70 -23.97
N GLU A 410 33.82 -21.83 -23.89
CA GLU A 410 35.10 -21.90 -24.58
C GLU A 410 35.86 -23.22 -24.28
N GLU A 411 35.83 -23.74 -23.05
CA GLU A 411 36.46 -25.01 -22.67
C GLU A 411 35.93 -26.26 -23.42
N ARG A 412 34.69 -26.19 -23.92
CA ARG A 412 34.11 -27.28 -24.75
C ARG A 412 34.52 -27.16 -26.21
N TYR A 413 34.74 -25.94 -26.71
CA TYR A 413 35.09 -25.68 -28.10
C TYR A 413 36.49 -26.16 -28.42
N GLU A 414 37.45 -26.06 -27.47
CA GLU A 414 38.81 -26.59 -27.63
C GLU A 414 38.85 -28.15 -27.68
N GLN A 415 37.93 -28.84 -26.97
CA GLN A 415 37.83 -30.31 -27.00
C GLN A 415 37.23 -30.84 -28.32
N ASP A 416 36.26 -30.16 -28.90
CA ASP A 416 35.61 -30.54 -30.16
C ASP A 416 36.49 -30.20 -31.39
N SER A 417 37.33 -29.17 -31.30
CA SER A 417 38.26 -28.81 -32.38
C SER A 417 39.54 -29.68 -32.43
N MET A 418 39.93 -30.27 -31.30
CA MET A 418 41.04 -31.22 -31.26
C MET A 418 40.65 -32.65 -31.66
N GLY A 419 39.34 -32.98 -31.72
CA GLY A 419 38.83 -34.28 -32.12
C GLY A 419 38.60 -34.48 -33.62
N LYS A 420 38.91 -33.48 -34.47
CA LYS A 420 38.72 -33.50 -35.93
C LYS A 420 40.02 -33.29 -36.73
N VAL A 421 41.13 -33.81 -36.24
CA VAL A 421 42.37 -33.95 -37.03
C VAL A 421 42.64 -35.41 -37.32
#